data_3d239a2046a78b4371a1a967205db378
#
_entry.id   3d239a2046a78b4371a1a967205db378
#
_cell.length_a   1.000
_cell.length_b   1.000
_cell.length_c   1.000
_cell.angle_alpha   90.00
_cell.angle_beta   90.00
_cell.angle_gamma   90.00
#
_symmetry.space_group_name_H-M   'P 1'
#
loop_
_entity.id
_entity.type
_entity.pdbx_description
1 polymer ?
#
loop_
_entity_poly.entity_id
_entity_poly.type
_entity_poly.pdbx_seq_one_letter_code
_entity_poly.pdbx_strand_id
1 'polypeptide(L)'
;MVNILTEQNVTRSLATLKPGDIYIKPDLGTITAGDFARNAEAAERGRAAAEAVREQLARLASSAPQYAAWRENIDRVAKAPLRIDAVEIVGLKRVNPAMVERHLKVANGDALEAETIDKDVLRIYGDGYYQTVDYQLLRQRERNVLRILPVEKDWGPDYLRFAINLETDTSKGSNWALRTAYQKTLLNSLGAEFMATAQIGDSSLASLDFYQPLDPAQNFFVQGTAAYTRNPANIYQNGKQIAQYINGNASLALWAGMNIGIMGQARVGWIEQKYNLERDIGSQLLPDVAVRDSGWKAEVQLDQLNRLYFPSAGWATRAAYFDSQEGGYSRADVDASGAFSLGKTVITGRRRYTGSPSGRLPFYDAASLGGFLNMTAFARGELIGDDISYASLRSEQIIGTFPLGLRGDVRLGFALEGAHIGRMYTETNLKDSKIIDSATAYFGSETPFGPIYFGYGYSTS
;
A
#
# COMPACT_ATOMS: atom_id res chain seq x y z
N MET A 1 -26.78 -1.18 -25.12
CA MET A 1 -27.22 0.25 -25.09
C MET A 1 -26.12 1.21 -25.55
N VAL A 2 -24.88 1.12 -25.06
CA VAL A 2 -23.76 2.00 -25.48
C VAL A 2 -23.49 1.95 -27.00
N ASN A 3 -23.50 0.76 -27.62
CA ASN A 3 -23.25 0.61 -29.07
C ASN A 3 -24.30 1.33 -29.94
N ILE A 4 -25.58 1.32 -29.53
CA ILE A 4 -26.66 1.98 -30.31
C ILE A 4 -26.48 3.49 -30.30
N LEU A 5 -26.13 4.09 -29.16
CA LEU A 5 -25.88 5.53 -29.04
C LEU A 5 -24.64 5.94 -29.84
N THR A 6 -23.60 5.09 -29.86
CA THR A 6 -22.37 5.33 -30.64
C THR A 6 -22.68 5.28 -32.13
N GLU A 7 -23.43 4.28 -32.58
CA GLU A 7 -23.83 4.16 -34.02
C GLU A 7 -24.70 5.33 -34.49
N GLN A 8 -25.64 5.78 -33.64
CA GLN A 8 -26.46 6.95 -33.97
C GLN A 8 -25.63 8.25 -34.08
N ASN A 9 -24.65 8.44 -33.19
CA ASN A 9 -23.76 9.59 -33.22
C ASN A 9 -22.84 9.53 -34.44
N VAL A 10 -22.29 8.38 -34.79
CA VAL A 10 -21.47 8.19 -36.01
C VAL A 10 -22.31 8.47 -37.27
N THR A 11 -23.50 7.92 -37.35
CA THR A 11 -24.40 8.16 -38.50
C THR A 11 -24.75 9.63 -38.67
N ARG A 12 -25.04 10.34 -37.55
CA ARG A 12 -25.30 11.78 -37.56
C ARG A 12 -24.06 12.56 -38.01
N SER A 13 -22.87 12.23 -37.50
CA SER A 13 -21.63 12.88 -37.89
C SER A 13 -21.29 12.65 -39.38
N LEU A 14 -21.49 11.44 -39.87
CA LEU A 14 -21.30 11.12 -41.31
C LEU A 14 -22.25 11.92 -42.21
N ALA A 15 -23.48 12.17 -41.76
CA ALA A 15 -24.44 12.98 -42.51
C ALA A 15 -24.05 14.45 -42.61
N THR A 16 -23.11 14.94 -41.83
CA THR A 16 -22.60 16.32 -41.88
C THR A 16 -21.42 16.51 -42.84
N LEU A 17 -20.88 15.43 -43.40
CA LEU A 17 -19.75 15.48 -44.32
C LEU A 17 -20.12 16.22 -45.62
N LYS A 18 -19.20 17.06 -46.07
CA LYS A 18 -19.30 17.83 -47.31
C LYS A 18 -18.54 17.12 -48.44
N PRO A 19 -18.79 17.47 -49.70
CA PRO A 19 -18.16 16.82 -50.85
C PRO A 19 -16.62 16.88 -50.93
N GLY A 20 -15.98 17.68 -50.10
CA GLY A 20 -14.51 17.79 -50.02
C GLY A 20 -13.90 17.08 -48.79
N ASP A 21 -14.72 16.56 -47.89
CA ASP A 21 -14.25 15.92 -46.68
C ASP A 21 -13.75 14.49 -46.94
N ILE A 22 -12.72 14.08 -46.23
CA ILE A 22 -12.13 12.73 -46.36
C ILE A 22 -12.48 11.96 -45.10
N TYR A 23 -13.26 10.89 -45.28
CA TYR A 23 -13.57 9.95 -44.18
C TYR A 23 -12.62 8.78 -44.18
N ILE A 24 -11.89 8.60 -43.08
CA ILE A 24 -10.96 7.48 -42.88
C ILE A 24 -11.50 6.59 -41.76
N LYS A 25 -11.84 5.34 -42.13
CA LYS A 25 -12.29 4.34 -41.16
C LYS A 25 -11.27 3.19 -41.11
N PRO A 26 -10.39 3.15 -40.09
CA PRO A 26 -9.51 2.01 -39.95
C PRO A 26 -10.28 0.75 -39.56
N ASP A 27 -9.86 -0.38 -40.09
CA ASP A 27 -10.35 -1.69 -39.64
C ASP A 27 -9.56 -2.09 -38.39
N LEU A 28 -10.17 -1.91 -37.23
CA LEU A 28 -9.58 -2.26 -35.95
C LEU A 28 -9.71 -3.75 -35.61
N GLY A 29 -10.44 -4.56 -36.42
CA GLY A 29 -10.68 -5.97 -36.16
C GLY A 29 -11.31 -6.21 -34.78
N THR A 30 -10.60 -6.92 -33.93
CA THR A 30 -11.07 -7.24 -32.56
C THR A 30 -10.68 -6.21 -31.49
N ILE A 31 -10.04 -5.09 -31.85
CA ILE A 31 -9.64 -4.06 -30.90
C ILE A 31 -10.88 -3.26 -30.48
N THR A 32 -11.13 -3.19 -29.19
CA THR A 32 -12.23 -2.44 -28.59
C THR A 32 -11.73 -1.18 -27.87
N ALA A 33 -12.64 -0.28 -27.51
CA ALA A 33 -12.33 0.95 -26.77
C ALA A 33 -11.70 0.70 -25.38
N GLY A 34 -11.79 -0.53 -24.85
CA GLY A 34 -11.17 -0.92 -23.57
C GLY A 34 -9.76 -1.53 -23.70
N ASP A 35 -9.27 -1.77 -24.91
CA ASP A 35 -7.99 -2.45 -25.15
C ASP A 35 -6.80 -1.49 -25.18
N PHE A 36 -6.61 -0.70 -24.12
CA PHE A 36 -5.55 0.31 -24.03
C PHE A 36 -4.13 -0.25 -24.26
N ALA A 37 -3.87 -1.51 -23.92
CA ALA A 37 -2.59 -2.16 -24.14
C ALA A 37 -2.26 -2.38 -25.64
N ARG A 38 -3.27 -2.30 -26.54
CA ARG A 38 -3.13 -2.49 -27.98
C ARG A 38 -3.07 -1.18 -28.77
N ASN A 39 -2.77 -0.05 -28.10
CA ASN A 39 -2.71 1.26 -28.76
C ASN A 39 -1.75 1.32 -29.95
N ALA A 40 -0.58 0.66 -29.87
CA ALA A 40 0.38 0.62 -30.95
C ALA A 40 -0.18 -0.12 -32.19
N GLU A 41 -0.89 -1.21 -31.98
CA GLU A 41 -1.57 -1.95 -33.05
C GLU A 41 -2.69 -1.11 -33.67
N ALA A 42 -3.48 -0.43 -32.86
CA ALA A 42 -4.54 0.46 -33.35
C ALA A 42 -3.97 1.61 -34.20
N ALA A 43 -2.84 2.20 -33.78
CA ALA A 43 -2.16 3.25 -34.53
C ALA A 43 -1.63 2.76 -35.89
N GLU A 44 -1.07 1.54 -35.97
CA GLU A 44 -0.62 0.94 -37.23
C GLU A 44 -1.78 0.70 -38.20
N ARG A 45 -2.91 0.21 -37.70
CA ARG A 45 -4.13 0.03 -38.52
C ARG A 45 -4.67 1.38 -39.01
N GLY A 46 -4.61 2.42 -38.15
CA GLY A 46 -4.96 3.79 -38.52
C GLY A 46 -4.02 4.33 -39.62
N ARG A 47 -2.72 4.10 -39.51
CA ARG A 47 -1.74 4.50 -40.52
C ARG A 47 -2.00 3.83 -41.85
N ALA A 48 -2.26 2.52 -41.88
CA ALA A 48 -2.58 1.80 -43.10
C ALA A 48 -3.85 2.34 -43.77
N ALA A 49 -4.89 2.67 -43.01
CA ALA A 49 -6.12 3.26 -43.53
C ALA A 49 -5.91 4.66 -44.12
N ALA A 50 -5.06 5.48 -43.46
CA ALA A 50 -4.71 6.81 -43.96
C ALA A 50 -3.87 6.72 -45.27
N GLU A 51 -2.96 5.74 -45.34
CA GLU A 51 -2.14 5.50 -46.51
C GLU A 51 -2.99 5.11 -47.76
N ALA A 52 -4.06 4.34 -47.56
CA ALA A 52 -4.99 3.96 -48.64
C ALA A 52 -5.69 5.18 -49.27
N VAL A 53 -5.81 6.31 -48.57
CA VAL A 53 -6.39 7.56 -49.10
C VAL A 53 -5.34 8.66 -49.30
N ARG A 54 -4.07 8.31 -49.41
CA ARG A 54 -2.93 9.22 -49.59
C ARG A 54 -3.13 10.26 -50.68
N GLU A 55 -3.63 9.83 -51.87
CA GLU A 55 -3.86 10.73 -53.00
C GLU A 55 -4.92 11.80 -52.72
N GLN A 56 -5.94 11.42 -51.94
CA GLN A 56 -6.98 12.39 -51.54
C GLN A 56 -6.41 13.38 -50.51
N LEU A 57 -5.64 12.89 -49.52
CA LEU A 57 -4.97 13.69 -48.53
C LEU A 57 -3.94 14.65 -49.15
N ALA A 58 -3.23 14.22 -50.20
CA ALA A 58 -2.25 15.05 -50.91
C ALA A 58 -2.85 16.32 -51.51
N ARG A 59 -4.15 16.31 -51.86
CA ARG A 59 -4.86 17.51 -52.33
C ARG A 59 -5.05 18.58 -51.29
N LEU A 60 -5.00 18.19 -50.01
CA LEU A 60 -5.11 19.08 -48.83
C LEU A 60 -3.73 19.51 -48.32
N ALA A 61 -2.65 19.01 -48.89
CA ALA A 61 -1.30 19.29 -48.44
C ALA A 61 -0.93 20.76 -48.68
N SER A 62 -0.35 21.37 -47.68
CA SER A 62 0.31 22.67 -47.83
C SER A 62 1.62 22.54 -48.60
N SER A 63 2.07 23.62 -49.22
CA SER A 63 3.41 23.61 -49.84
C SER A 63 4.50 23.35 -48.82
N ALA A 64 5.60 22.72 -49.24
CA ALA A 64 6.69 22.40 -48.33
C ALA A 64 7.21 23.61 -47.51
N PRO A 65 7.36 24.81 -48.08
CA PRO A 65 7.73 26.00 -47.29
C PRO A 65 6.69 26.41 -46.25
N GLN A 66 5.40 26.34 -46.62
CA GLN A 66 4.31 26.66 -45.66
C GLN A 66 4.25 25.65 -44.50
N TYR A 67 4.42 24.38 -44.80
CA TYR A 67 4.47 23.33 -43.77
C TYR A 67 5.67 23.51 -42.86
N ALA A 68 6.86 23.80 -43.42
CA ALA A 68 8.07 24.07 -42.63
C ALA A 68 7.90 25.27 -41.70
N ALA A 69 7.34 26.38 -42.21
CA ALA A 69 7.08 27.58 -41.39
C ALA A 69 6.04 27.31 -40.27
N TRP A 70 5.00 26.52 -40.57
CA TRP A 70 4.02 26.11 -39.56
C TRP A 70 4.66 25.20 -38.48
N ARG A 71 5.47 24.21 -38.88
CA ARG A 71 6.20 23.36 -37.95
C ARG A 71 7.17 24.15 -37.06
N GLU A 72 7.95 25.04 -37.68
CA GLU A 72 8.86 25.92 -36.94
C GLU A 72 8.13 26.80 -35.90
N ASN A 73 6.95 27.32 -36.28
CA ASN A 73 6.12 28.10 -35.36
C ASN A 73 5.61 27.25 -34.19
N ILE A 74 5.12 26.03 -34.43
CA ILE A 74 4.71 25.10 -33.38
C ILE A 74 5.90 24.75 -32.49
N ASP A 75 7.04 24.36 -33.07
CA ASP A 75 8.21 23.98 -32.32
C ASP A 75 8.79 25.14 -31.48
N ARG A 76 8.70 26.36 -31.99
CA ARG A 76 9.09 27.57 -31.25
C ARG A 76 8.17 27.83 -30.06
N VAL A 77 6.87 27.70 -30.22
CA VAL A 77 5.89 27.87 -29.14
C VAL A 77 6.04 26.76 -28.09
N ALA A 78 6.25 25.53 -28.52
CA ALA A 78 6.45 24.39 -27.63
C ALA A 78 7.77 24.46 -26.84
N LYS A 79 8.81 25.12 -27.40
CA LYS A 79 10.16 25.22 -26.77
C LYS A 79 10.34 26.50 -25.95
N ALA A 80 9.44 27.47 -26.02
CA ALA A 80 9.57 28.68 -25.21
C ALA A 80 9.39 28.32 -23.73
N PRO A 81 10.42 28.55 -22.88
CA PRO A 81 10.30 28.26 -21.45
C PRO A 81 9.26 29.20 -20.86
N LEU A 82 8.09 28.65 -20.52
CA LEU A 82 7.09 29.36 -19.76
C LEU A 82 7.53 29.42 -18.30
N ARG A 83 7.50 30.62 -17.71
CA ARG A 83 7.73 30.79 -16.27
C ARG A 83 6.41 30.92 -15.55
N ILE A 84 6.33 30.37 -14.36
CA ILE A 84 5.17 30.45 -13.48
C ILE A 84 5.32 31.70 -12.61
N ASP A 85 4.45 32.67 -12.79
CA ASP A 85 4.46 33.92 -12.02
C ASP A 85 3.69 33.81 -10.71
N ALA A 86 2.67 32.91 -10.66
CA ALA A 86 1.90 32.64 -9.46
C ALA A 86 1.32 31.22 -9.48
N VAL A 87 1.16 30.64 -8.30
CA VAL A 87 0.41 29.40 -8.08
C VAL A 87 -0.86 29.71 -7.31
N GLU A 88 -1.99 29.23 -7.80
CA GLU A 88 -3.33 29.39 -7.18
C GLU A 88 -3.94 28.00 -6.92
N ILE A 89 -4.58 27.83 -5.78
CA ILE A 89 -5.37 26.64 -5.43
C ILE A 89 -6.85 27.05 -5.37
N VAL A 90 -7.69 26.39 -6.16
CA VAL A 90 -9.10 26.76 -6.30
C VAL A 90 -9.98 25.53 -6.21
N GLY A 91 -11.13 25.65 -5.52
CA GLY A 91 -12.16 24.61 -5.46
C GLY A 91 -12.22 23.85 -4.13
N LEU A 92 -11.33 24.14 -3.18
CA LEU A 92 -11.39 23.56 -1.84
C LEU A 92 -12.61 24.05 -1.07
N LYS A 93 -13.26 23.17 -0.32
CA LYS A 93 -14.43 23.44 0.53
C LYS A 93 -14.16 23.12 2.01
N ARG A 94 -13.49 22.02 2.28
CA ARG A 94 -13.21 21.49 3.63
C ARG A 94 -11.73 21.39 3.91
N VAL A 95 -10.93 21.07 2.90
CA VAL A 95 -9.48 20.90 3.02
C VAL A 95 -8.81 22.26 3.13
N ASN A 96 -7.89 22.41 4.08
CA ASN A 96 -7.07 23.62 4.20
C ASN A 96 -6.10 23.72 3.02
N PRO A 97 -5.98 24.88 2.33
CA PRO A 97 -5.05 25.07 1.22
C PRO A 97 -3.60 24.67 1.54
N ALA A 98 -3.11 24.91 2.76
CA ALA A 98 -1.77 24.54 3.17
C ALA A 98 -1.50 23.02 3.11
N MET A 99 -2.55 22.18 3.17
CA MET A 99 -2.44 20.74 2.95
C MET A 99 -2.13 20.40 1.49
N VAL A 100 -2.53 21.21 0.54
CA VAL A 100 -2.17 21.10 -0.87
C VAL A 100 -0.79 21.70 -1.11
N GLU A 101 -0.54 22.89 -0.56
CA GLU A 101 0.72 23.64 -0.72
C GLU A 101 1.95 22.81 -0.28
N ARG A 102 1.85 22.02 0.79
CA ARG A 102 2.96 21.16 1.27
C ARG A 102 3.50 20.18 0.23
N HIS A 103 2.68 19.82 -0.76
CA HIS A 103 3.05 18.88 -1.82
C HIS A 103 3.63 19.55 -3.07
N LEU A 104 3.44 20.87 -3.20
CA LEU A 104 3.91 21.62 -4.34
C LEU A 104 5.44 21.86 -4.23
N LYS A 105 6.19 21.36 -5.19
CA LYS A 105 7.60 21.70 -5.39
C LYS A 105 7.75 22.89 -6.31
N VAL A 106 6.75 23.14 -7.14
CA VAL A 106 6.70 24.27 -8.05
C VAL A 106 6.48 25.57 -7.27
N ALA A 107 7.37 26.54 -7.49
CA ALA A 107 7.30 27.84 -6.87
C ALA A 107 7.17 28.97 -7.90
N ASN A 108 6.85 30.17 -7.42
CA ASN A 108 6.81 31.37 -8.25
C ASN A 108 8.22 31.67 -8.84
N GLY A 109 8.27 31.89 -10.14
CA GLY A 109 9.52 32.14 -10.87
C GLY A 109 10.14 30.90 -11.52
N ASP A 110 9.66 29.71 -11.22
CA ASP A 110 10.16 28.47 -11.80
C ASP A 110 9.77 28.35 -13.29
N ALA A 111 10.59 27.62 -14.03
CA ALA A 111 10.20 27.17 -15.35
C ALA A 111 9.08 26.14 -15.27
N LEU A 112 8.13 26.22 -16.20
CA LEU A 112 7.06 25.24 -16.30
C LEU A 112 7.61 23.91 -16.78
N GLU A 113 7.68 22.92 -15.89
CA GLU A 113 8.04 21.55 -16.19
C GLU A 113 6.84 20.63 -15.90
N ALA A 114 6.23 20.10 -16.94
CA ALA A 114 5.05 19.24 -16.82
C ALA A 114 5.32 18.05 -15.88
N GLU A 115 6.47 17.40 -15.98
CA GLU A 115 6.82 16.25 -15.15
C GLU A 115 6.83 16.59 -13.64
N THR A 116 7.32 17.79 -13.28
CA THR A 116 7.34 18.26 -11.88
C THR A 116 5.90 18.49 -11.39
N ILE A 117 5.07 19.12 -12.22
CA ILE A 117 3.65 19.38 -11.87
C ILE A 117 2.86 18.08 -11.77
N ASP A 118 3.06 17.12 -12.69
CA ASP A 118 2.39 15.83 -12.64
C ASP A 118 2.73 15.06 -11.35
N LYS A 119 4.00 15.11 -10.91
CA LYS A 119 4.43 14.55 -9.62
C LYS A 119 3.79 15.26 -8.43
N ASP A 120 3.64 16.57 -8.48
CA ASP A 120 2.97 17.36 -7.45
C ASP A 120 1.49 17.00 -7.36
N VAL A 121 0.80 16.92 -8.50
CA VAL A 121 -0.60 16.50 -8.61
C VAL A 121 -0.81 15.10 -8.05
N LEU A 122 0.07 14.15 -8.38
CA LEU A 122 0.00 12.79 -7.85
C LEU A 122 0.20 12.75 -6.32
N ARG A 123 1.09 13.58 -5.76
CA ARG A 123 1.28 13.67 -4.30
C ARG A 123 0.04 14.24 -3.61
N ILE A 124 -0.56 15.31 -4.16
CA ILE A 124 -1.81 15.88 -3.65
C ILE A 124 -2.91 14.83 -3.69
N TYR A 125 -3.07 14.12 -4.82
CA TYR A 125 -4.06 13.05 -4.97
C TYR A 125 -3.86 11.92 -3.95
N GLY A 126 -2.60 11.64 -3.60
CA GLY A 126 -2.19 10.63 -2.63
C GLY A 126 -2.73 10.85 -1.20
N ASP A 127 -3.09 12.08 -0.82
CA ASP A 127 -3.72 12.38 0.48
C ASP A 127 -5.09 11.68 0.65
N GLY A 128 -5.71 11.24 -0.47
CA GLY A 128 -6.94 10.46 -0.45
C GLY A 128 -8.23 11.28 -0.27
N TYR A 129 -8.16 12.60 -0.13
CA TYR A 129 -9.33 13.47 0.04
C TYR A 129 -10.01 13.87 -1.27
N TYR A 130 -9.32 13.70 -2.40
CA TYR A 130 -9.74 14.20 -3.70
C TYR A 130 -10.28 13.11 -4.63
N GLN A 131 -11.30 13.46 -5.40
CA GLN A 131 -11.81 12.67 -6.50
C GLN A 131 -10.90 12.80 -7.72
N THR A 132 -10.50 14.03 -8.04
CA THR A 132 -9.52 14.37 -9.05
C THR A 132 -8.67 15.54 -8.56
N VAL A 133 -7.46 15.64 -9.12
CA VAL A 133 -6.60 16.82 -8.99
C VAL A 133 -6.10 17.14 -10.38
N ASP A 134 -6.52 18.26 -10.90
CA ASP A 134 -6.12 18.77 -12.22
C ASP A 134 -5.33 20.06 -12.08
N TYR A 135 -4.70 20.52 -13.16
CA TYR A 135 -4.09 21.82 -13.21
C TYR A 135 -4.38 22.54 -14.53
N GLN A 136 -4.34 23.85 -14.51
CA GLN A 136 -4.47 24.70 -15.67
C GLN A 136 -3.41 25.79 -15.65
N LEU A 137 -2.80 26.05 -16.79
CA LEU A 137 -1.96 27.23 -16.98
C LEU A 137 -2.80 28.34 -17.62
N LEU A 138 -2.97 29.42 -16.90
CA LEU A 138 -3.74 30.57 -17.33
C LEU A 138 -2.81 31.75 -17.59
N ARG A 139 -3.01 32.45 -18.70
CA ARG A 139 -2.37 33.73 -18.95
C ARG A 139 -3.34 34.84 -18.51
N GLN A 140 -3.04 35.43 -17.36
CA GLN A 140 -3.80 36.57 -16.83
C GLN A 140 -2.98 37.85 -17.07
N ARG A 141 -3.40 38.64 -18.05
CA ARG A 141 -2.65 39.82 -18.55
C ARG A 141 -1.23 39.35 -18.98
N GLU A 142 -0.19 39.85 -18.27
CA GLU A 142 1.24 39.49 -18.54
C GLU A 142 1.77 38.40 -17.62
N ARG A 143 0.93 37.70 -16.82
CA ARG A 143 1.32 36.69 -15.86
C ARG A 143 0.84 35.31 -16.24
N ASN A 144 1.70 34.31 -16.11
CA ASN A 144 1.36 32.90 -16.20
C ASN A 144 1.02 32.38 -14.81
N VAL A 145 -0.24 32.01 -14.61
CA VAL A 145 -0.75 31.51 -13.34
C VAL A 145 -0.96 30.00 -13.47
N LEU A 146 -0.25 29.22 -12.66
CA LEU A 146 -0.53 27.81 -12.50
C LEU A 146 -1.66 27.64 -11.49
N ARG A 147 -2.80 27.17 -11.96
CA ARG A 147 -3.96 26.93 -11.10
C ARG A 147 -4.11 25.44 -10.85
N ILE A 148 -4.04 25.03 -9.59
CA ILE A 148 -4.31 23.66 -9.14
C ILE A 148 -5.80 23.56 -8.80
N LEU A 149 -6.45 22.50 -9.28
CA LEU A 149 -7.90 22.29 -9.21
C LEU A 149 -8.21 20.96 -8.49
N PRO A 150 -8.05 20.88 -7.18
CA PRO A 150 -8.46 19.71 -6.43
C PRO A 150 -9.97 19.67 -6.29
N VAL A 151 -10.58 18.54 -6.65
CA VAL A 151 -12.00 18.27 -6.44
C VAL A 151 -12.12 17.30 -5.27
N GLU A 152 -12.68 17.77 -4.16
CA GLU A 152 -12.89 16.94 -2.97
C GLU A 152 -13.92 15.84 -3.24
N LYS A 153 -13.73 14.66 -2.62
CA LYS A 153 -14.66 13.53 -2.73
C LYS A 153 -16.02 13.89 -2.12
N ASP A 154 -17.08 13.72 -2.88
CA ASP A 154 -18.44 13.97 -2.40
C ASP A 154 -18.91 12.91 -1.38
N TRP A 155 -18.38 11.68 -1.47
CA TRP A 155 -18.69 10.57 -0.55
C TRP A 155 -17.83 10.53 0.72
N GLY A 156 -16.86 11.43 0.87
CA GLY A 156 -16.15 11.67 2.12
C GLY A 156 -16.86 12.71 2.99
N PRO A 157 -16.43 12.90 4.22
CA PRO A 157 -15.22 12.40 4.87
C PRO A 157 -15.36 11.06 5.62
N ASP A 158 -16.50 10.39 5.53
CA ASP A 158 -16.79 9.16 6.26
C ASP A 158 -16.56 7.94 5.37
N TYR A 159 -15.76 6.97 5.85
CA TYR A 159 -15.42 5.75 5.11
C TYR A 159 -15.69 4.51 5.95
N LEU A 160 -16.33 3.52 5.35
CA LEU A 160 -16.47 2.19 5.92
C LEU A 160 -15.69 1.20 5.06
N ARG A 161 -14.81 0.43 5.69
CA ARG A 161 -13.95 -0.55 5.03
C ARG A 161 -14.20 -1.93 5.61
N PHE A 162 -14.14 -2.93 4.74
CA PHE A 162 -14.25 -4.34 5.12
C PHE A 162 -13.04 -5.09 4.60
N ALA A 163 -12.56 -6.05 5.37
CA ALA A 163 -11.54 -6.99 4.96
C ALA A 163 -11.85 -8.37 5.54
N ILE A 164 -11.60 -9.39 4.76
CA ILE A 164 -11.67 -10.78 5.19
C ILE A 164 -10.29 -11.42 5.02
N ASN A 165 -9.87 -12.19 6.00
CA ASN A 165 -8.71 -13.05 5.93
C ASN A 165 -9.14 -14.49 6.13
N LEU A 166 -8.75 -15.35 5.22
CA LEU A 166 -8.98 -16.79 5.28
C LEU A 166 -7.64 -17.48 5.03
N GLU A 167 -7.22 -18.29 5.96
CA GLU A 167 -6.01 -19.09 5.86
C GLU A 167 -6.36 -20.52 6.23
N THR A 168 -5.97 -21.47 5.41
CA THR A 168 -6.14 -22.88 5.70
C THR A 168 -4.85 -23.63 5.47
N ASP A 169 -4.48 -24.45 6.44
CA ASP A 169 -3.36 -25.39 6.36
C ASP A 169 -3.95 -26.79 6.51
N THR A 170 -3.60 -27.67 5.59
CA THR A 170 -4.13 -29.05 5.55
C THR A 170 -3.72 -29.89 6.76
N SER A 171 -2.67 -29.49 7.48
CA SER A 171 -2.09 -30.23 8.61
C SER A 171 -2.25 -29.49 9.96
N LYS A 172 -2.48 -28.17 9.93
CA LYS A 172 -2.35 -27.31 11.12
C LYS A 172 -3.61 -26.49 11.44
N GLY A 173 -4.68 -26.68 10.66
CA GLY A 173 -5.98 -26.05 10.88
C GLY A 173 -6.21 -24.82 10.01
N SER A 174 -7.37 -24.20 10.20
CA SER A 174 -7.81 -23.04 9.45
C SER A 174 -8.00 -21.84 10.38
N ASN A 175 -7.66 -20.65 9.90
CA ASN A 175 -7.86 -19.39 10.60
C ASN A 175 -8.71 -18.46 9.73
N TRP A 176 -9.58 -17.70 10.36
CA TRP A 176 -10.34 -16.70 9.68
C TRP A 176 -10.46 -15.42 10.50
N ALA A 177 -10.60 -14.28 9.84
CA ALA A 177 -10.92 -13.01 10.48
C ALA A 177 -11.72 -12.13 9.53
N LEU A 178 -12.75 -11.49 10.07
CA LEU A 178 -13.51 -10.42 9.43
C LEU A 178 -13.20 -9.10 10.16
N ARG A 179 -12.68 -8.12 9.43
CA ARG A 179 -12.37 -6.79 9.96
C ARG A 179 -13.27 -5.76 9.30
N THR A 180 -13.77 -4.85 10.09
CA THR A 180 -14.43 -3.63 9.65
C THR A 180 -13.74 -2.42 10.28
N ALA A 181 -13.64 -1.33 9.53
CA ALA A 181 -13.10 -0.07 10.04
C ALA A 181 -13.96 1.09 9.55
N TYR A 182 -14.42 1.91 10.48
CA TYR A 182 -15.02 3.20 10.21
C TYR A 182 -13.97 4.28 10.41
N GLN A 183 -13.74 5.09 9.39
CA GLN A 183 -12.82 6.22 9.43
C GLN A 183 -13.56 7.50 9.07
N LYS A 184 -13.44 8.50 9.90
CA LYS A 184 -13.88 9.87 9.64
C LYS A 184 -12.66 10.78 9.55
N THR A 185 -12.51 11.44 8.41
CA THR A 185 -11.41 12.37 8.13
C THR A 185 -11.89 13.81 8.19
N LEU A 186 -10.98 14.77 8.18
CA LEU A 186 -11.27 16.20 8.13
C LEU A 186 -12.24 16.66 9.23
N LEU A 187 -12.08 16.15 10.46
CA LEU A 187 -12.88 16.56 11.62
C LEU A 187 -12.72 18.04 11.95
N ASN A 188 -11.59 18.64 11.57
CA ASN A 188 -11.31 20.06 11.68
C ASN A 188 -10.43 20.54 10.51
N SER A 189 -10.14 21.82 10.45
CA SER A 189 -9.34 22.45 9.39
C SER A 189 -7.88 22.01 9.34
N LEU A 190 -7.37 21.36 10.38
CA LEU A 190 -6.03 20.74 10.40
C LEU A 190 -6.02 19.32 9.87
N GLY A 191 -7.20 18.75 9.54
CA GLY A 191 -7.31 17.39 9.02
C GLY A 191 -7.28 16.32 10.11
N ALA A 192 -7.88 16.59 11.28
CA ALA A 192 -8.00 15.56 12.33
C ALA A 192 -8.83 14.37 11.84
N GLU A 193 -8.50 13.18 12.34
CA GLU A 193 -9.13 11.93 11.95
C GLU A 193 -9.52 11.09 13.16
N PHE A 194 -10.61 10.38 13.03
CA PHE A 194 -11.06 9.36 13.94
C PHE A 194 -11.21 8.04 13.21
N MET A 195 -10.73 6.95 13.80
CA MET A 195 -10.90 5.61 13.26
C MET A 195 -11.34 4.64 14.37
N ALA A 196 -12.40 3.91 14.09
CA ALA A 196 -12.84 2.78 14.92
C ALA A 196 -12.68 1.49 14.11
N THR A 197 -12.00 0.51 14.67
CA THR A 197 -11.79 -0.79 14.02
C THR A 197 -12.34 -1.91 14.90
N ALA A 198 -13.04 -2.85 14.29
CA ALA A 198 -13.48 -4.08 14.92
C ALA A 198 -13.06 -5.28 14.06
N GLN A 199 -12.60 -6.34 14.69
CA GLN A 199 -12.29 -7.63 14.05
C GLN A 199 -12.85 -8.76 14.89
N ILE A 200 -13.42 -9.72 14.23
CA ILE A 200 -13.90 -10.98 14.82
C ILE A 200 -13.28 -12.16 14.06
N GLY A 201 -13.22 -13.31 14.70
CA GLY A 201 -12.64 -14.54 14.17
C GLY A 201 -11.70 -15.19 15.18
N ASP A 202 -10.72 -15.93 14.68
CA ASP A 202 -9.73 -16.59 15.56
C ASP A 202 -8.89 -15.59 16.35
N SER A 203 -8.70 -14.39 15.80
CA SER A 203 -8.20 -13.24 16.54
C SER A 203 -9.23 -12.12 16.54
N SER A 204 -9.39 -11.43 17.66
CA SER A 204 -10.33 -10.32 17.81
C SER A 204 -9.60 -9.03 18.13
N LEU A 205 -10.12 -7.92 17.63
CA LEU A 205 -9.61 -6.57 17.86
C LEU A 205 -10.79 -5.61 18.01
N ALA A 206 -10.71 -4.71 18.96
CA ALA A 206 -11.47 -3.47 18.97
C ALA A 206 -10.50 -2.33 19.21
N SER A 207 -10.50 -1.30 18.37
CA SER A 207 -9.65 -0.13 18.57
C SER A 207 -10.37 1.17 18.22
N LEU A 208 -9.97 2.22 18.94
CA LEU A 208 -10.34 3.60 18.69
C LEU A 208 -9.05 4.40 18.56
N ASP A 209 -8.91 5.13 17.48
CA ASP A 209 -7.77 5.96 17.17
C ASP A 209 -8.24 7.39 16.89
N PHE A 210 -7.62 8.36 17.53
CA PHE A 210 -7.82 9.78 17.26
C PHE A 210 -6.49 10.42 16.91
N TYR A 211 -6.37 10.90 15.69
CA TYR A 211 -5.19 11.56 15.15
C TYR A 211 -5.47 13.06 14.98
N GLN A 212 -4.62 13.91 15.55
CA GLN A 212 -4.72 15.35 15.48
C GLN A 212 -3.43 15.97 14.98
N PRO A 213 -3.37 16.44 13.72
CA PRO A 213 -2.30 17.29 13.26
C PRO A 213 -2.24 18.60 14.06
N LEU A 214 -1.03 19.10 14.30
CA LEU A 214 -0.79 20.32 15.08
C LEU A 214 -0.56 21.55 14.18
N ASP A 215 -0.31 21.33 12.91
CA ASP A 215 -0.11 22.39 11.91
C ASP A 215 -0.83 22.04 10.58
N PRO A 216 -1.16 23.05 9.74
CA PRO A 216 -1.89 22.81 8.50
C PRO A 216 -1.10 21.96 7.47
N ALA A 217 0.24 22.00 7.50
CA ALA A 217 1.08 21.16 6.66
C ALA A 217 1.18 19.73 7.19
N GLN A 218 0.60 19.46 8.38
CA GLN A 218 0.61 18.15 9.05
C GLN A 218 2.01 17.59 9.32
N ASN A 219 2.97 18.47 9.61
CA ASN A 219 4.33 18.05 9.95
C ASN A 219 4.38 17.36 11.31
N PHE A 220 3.61 17.87 12.28
CA PHE A 220 3.56 17.34 13.64
C PHE A 220 2.13 16.93 14.01
N PHE A 221 2.03 15.93 14.87
CA PHE A 221 0.73 15.44 15.34
C PHE A 221 0.79 14.92 16.78
N VAL A 222 -0.39 14.82 17.38
CA VAL A 222 -0.64 14.00 18.55
C VAL A 222 -1.67 12.92 18.19
N GLN A 223 -1.59 11.77 18.85
CA GLN A 223 -2.52 10.66 18.60
C GLN A 223 -2.86 9.97 19.92
N GLY A 224 -4.14 9.66 20.12
CA GLY A 224 -4.62 8.79 21.18
C GLY A 224 -5.10 7.47 20.59
N THR A 225 -4.70 6.36 21.19
CA THR A 225 -5.14 5.01 20.77
C THR A 225 -5.65 4.24 22.00
N ALA A 226 -6.85 3.69 21.91
CA ALA A 226 -7.36 2.71 22.86
C ALA A 226 -7.63 1.41 22.09
N ALA A 227 -7.10 0.28 22.55
CA ALA A 227 -7.29 -0.98 21.86
C ALA A 227 -7.48 -2.16 22.82
N TYR A 228 -8.24 -3.13 22.39
CA TYR A 228 -8.34 -4.44 22.99
C TYR A 228 -8.13 -5.50 21.93
N THR A 229 -7.17 -6.39 22.17
CA THR A 229 -6.90 -7.54 21.29
C THR A 229 -7.09 -8.83 22.06
N ARG A 230 -7.51 -9.88 21.35
CA ARG A 230 -7.63 -11.23 21.87
C ARG A 230 -7.09 -12.19 20.82
N ASN A 231 -5.95 -12.80 21.12
CA ASN A 231 -5.23 -13.65 20.20
C ASN A 231 -4.91 -15.01 20.84
N PRO A 232 -5.07 -16.13 20.11
CA PRO A 232 -4.58 -17.41 20.57
C PRO A 232 -3.05 -17.42 20.62
N ALA A 233 -2.50 -17.94 21.69
CA ALA A 233 -1.08 -18.22 21.88
C ALA A 233 -0.91 -19.72 22.07
N ASN A 234 -0.57 -20.41 20.99
CA ASN A 234 -0.45 -21.86 20.95
C ASN A 234 0.93 -22.30 21.47
N ILE A 235 0.95 -23.33 22.30
CA ILE A 235 2.18 -23.96 22.77
C ILE A 235 2.35 -25.30 22.06
N TYR A 236 3.47 -25.44 21.39
CA TYR A 236 3.82 -26.65 20.64
C TYR A 236 4.95 -27.42 21.32
N GLN A 237 4.95 -28.72 21.14
CA GLN A 237 6.02 -29.61 21.49
C GLN A 237 6.09 -30.76 20.46
N ASN A 238 7.23 -30.96 19.82
CA ASN A 238 7.43 -31.92 18.73
C ASN A 238 6.41 -31.74 17.58
N GLY A 239 6.15 -30.51 17.14
CA GLY A 239 5.20 -30.18 16.09
C GLY A 239 3.72 -30.43 16.46
N LYS A 240 3.42 -30.75 17.72
CA LYS A 240 2.05 -30.96 18.21
C LYS A 240 1.66 -29.86 19.18
N GLN A 241 0.50 -29.29 18.98
CA GLN A 241 -0.07 -28.35 19.93
C GLN A 241 -0.45 -29.09 21.22
N ILE A 242 0.15 -28.70 22.34
CA ILE A 242 -0.08 -29.28 23.68
C ILE A 242 -0.90 -28.39 24.59
N ALA A 243 -0.93 -27.10 24.32
CA ALA A 243 -1.74 -26.14 25.05
C ALA A 243 -2.09 -24.93 24.18
N GLN A 244 -3.11 -24.21 24.59
CA GLN A 244 -3.51 -22.92 24.01
C GLN A 244 -3.87 -21.97 25.14
N TYR A 245 -3.33 -20.77 25.06
CA TYR A 245 -3.74 -19.63 25.83
C TYR A 245 -4.47 -18.63 24.93
N ILE A 246 -5.38 -17.91 25.51
CA ILE A 246 -5.92 -16.70 24.91
C ILE A 246 -5.21 -15.52 25.55
N ASN A 247 -4.43 -14.80 24.78
CA ASN A 247 -3.77 -13.56 25.20
C ASN A 247 -4.68 -12.38 24.91
N GLY A 248 -5.40 -11.91 25.94
CA GLY A 248 -6.12 -10.64 25.93
C GLY A 248 -5.17 -9.50 26.27
N ASN A 249 -5.14 -8.44 25.48
CA ASN A 249 -4.35 -7.23 25.79
C ASN A 249 -5.25 -6.00 25.60
N ALA A 250 -5.50 -5.28 26.72
CA ALA A 250 -6.11 -3.96 26.70
C ALA A 250 -5.00 -2.91 26.80
N SER A 251 -5.00 -1.95 25.88
CA SER A 251 -3.97 -0.90 25.84
C SER A 251 -4.56 0.50 25.65
N LEU A 252 -3.91 1.48 26.26
CA LEU A 252 -4.14 2.90 26.07
C LEU A 252 -2.80 3.56 25.77
N ALA A 253 -2.73 4.34 24.69
CA ALA A 253 -1.49 5.02 24.31
C ALA A 253 -1.75 6.47 23.92
N LEU A 254 -0.82 7.34 24.31
CA LEU A 254 -0.76 8.74 23.89
C LEU A 254 0.58 8.99 23.20
N TRP A 255 0.52 9.53 22.01
CA TRP A 255 1.67 9.73 21.13
C TRP A 255 1.83 11.18 20.74
N ALA A 256 3.08 11.62 20.62
CA ALA A 256 3.48 12.79 19.85
C ALA A 256 4.39 12.34 18.70
N GLY A 257 4.21 12.90 17.52
CA GLY A 257 4.96 12.45 16.36
C GLY A 257 5.11 13.50 15.27
N MET A 258 5.87 13.11 14.26
CA MET A 258 6.09 13.90 13.06
C MET A 258 5.95 13.05 11.81
N ASN A 259 5.42 13.65 10.76
CA ASN A 259 5.39 13.07 9.43
C ASN A 259 6.72 13.38 8.70
N ILE A 260 7.29 12.39 8.04
CA ILE A 260 8.55 12.51 7.28
C ILE A 260 8.18 12.61 5.80
N GLY A 261 7.60 13.75 5.43
CA GLY A 261 7.05 13.98 4.10
C GLY A 261 6.06 12.86 3.69
N ILE A 262 6.27 12.31 2.50
CA ILE A 262 5.48 11.17 1.98
C ILE A 262 6.09 9.80 2.34
N MET A 263 7.22 9.78 3.02
CA MET A 263 7.93 8.52 3.31
C MET A 263 7.34 7.77 4.49
N GLY A 264 6.76 8.48 5.48
CA GLY A 264 6.22 7.86 6.66
C GLY A 264 6.20 8.78 7.88
N GLN A 265 6.33 8.20 9.07
CA GLN A 265 6.22 8.93 10.33
C GLN A 265 7.16 8.40 11.40
N ALA A 266 7.48 9.27 12.36
CA ALA A 266 8.14 8.91 13.61
C ALA A 266 7.30 9.41 14.79
N ARG A 267 7.18 8.61 15.85
CA ARG A 267 6.41 8.98 17.05
C ARG A 267 7.01 8.41 18.32
N VAL A 268 6.78 9.08 19.41
CA VAL A 268 7.11 8.64 20.76
C VAL A 268 5.89 8.83 21.67
N GLY A 269 5.68 7.95 22.60
CA GLY A 269 4.51 8.03 23.45
C GLY A 269 4.59 7.16 24.67
N TRP A 270 3.62 7.34 25.55
CA TRP A 270 3.41 6.52 26.72
C TRP A 270 2.32 5.50 26.45
N ILE A 271 2.55 4.25 26.85
CA ILE A 271 1.59 3.15 26.71
C ILE A 271 1.33 2.53 28.06
N GLU A 272 0.05 2.33 28.38
CA GLU A 272 -0.41 1.43 29.43
C GLU A 272 -1.02 0.18 28.80
N GLN A 273 -0.67 -0.99 29.32
CA GLN A 273 -1.12 -2.28 28.84
C GLN A 273 -1.54 -3.18 30.01
N LYS A 274 -2.61 -3.94 29.76
CA LYS A 274 -3.04 -5.02 30.66
C LYS A 274 -3.15 -6.29 29.86
N TYR A 275 -2.24 -7.20 30.12
CA TYR A 275 -2.24 -8.55 29.57
C TYR A 275 -3.06 -9.47 30.47
N ASN A 276 -3.85 -10.35 29.84
CA ASN A 276 -4.65 -11.36 30.50
C ASN A 276 -4.50 -12.66 29.71
N LEU A 277 -3.68 -13.57 30.20
CA LEU A 277 -3.49 -14.87 29.60
C LEU A 277 -4.40 -15.87 30.30
N GLU A 278 -5.41 -16.32 29.59
CA GLU A 278 -6.36 -17.31 30.04
C GLU A 278 -6.08 -18.62 29.32
N ARG A 279 -5.96 -19.72 30.07
CA ARG A 279 -5.80 -21.03 29.46
C ARG A 279 -7.12 -21.46 28.80
N ASP A 280 -7.05 -21.81 27.54
CA ASP A 280 -8.17 -22.33 26.74
C ASP A 280 -8.09 -23.86 26.62
N ILE A 281 -6.92 -24.38 26.27
CA ILE A 281 -6.65 -25.81 26.12
C ILE A 281 -5.37 -26.15 26.89
N GLY A 282 -5.38 -27.31 27.56
CA GLY A 282 -4.18 -27.85 28.24
C GLY A 282 -4.40 -28.25 29.70
N SER A 283 -3.31 -28.60 30.39
CA SER A 283 -3.36 -29.06 31.79
C SER A 283 -3.82 -27.97 32.75
N GLN A 284 -4.64 -28.35 33.73
CA GLN A 284 -5.07 -27.43 34.83
C GLN A 284 -3.91 -26.92 35.69
N LEU A 285 -2.73 -27.48 35.55
CA LEU A 285 -1.52 -27.04 36.26
C LEU A 285 -0.88 -25.78 35.63
N LEU A 286 -1.32 -25.37 34.43
CA LEU A 286 -0.85 -24.15 33.78
C LEU A 286 -1.64 -22.95 34.32
N PRO A 287 -1.01 -21.96 34.98
CA PRO A 287 -1.72 -20.84 35.59
C PRO A 287 -2.24 -19.83 34.56
N ASP A 288 -3.35 -19.19 34.90
CA ASP A 288 -3.73 -17.95 34.25
C ASP A 288 -2.85 -16.80 34.76
N VAL A 289 -2.54 -15.84 33.89
CA VAL A 289 -1.63 -14.74 34.20
C VAL A 289 -2.28 -13.41 33.85
N ALA A 290 -2.33 -12.50 34.81
CA ALA A 290 -2.77 -11.13 34.58
C ALA A 290 -1.63 -10.18 34.98
N VAL A 291 -1.16 -9.37 34.03
CA VAL A 291 -0.05 -8.45 34.21
C VAL A 291 -0.44 -7.06 33.72
N ARG A 292 -0.08 -6.04 34.48
CA ARG A 292 -0.07 -4.65 33.99
C ARG A 292 1.35 -4.27 33.66
N ASP A 293 1.51 -3.49 32.61
CA ASP A 293 2.79 -2.97 32.19
C ASP A 293 2.58 -1.60 31.55
N SER A 294 3.50 -0.70 31.79
CA SER A 294 3.47 0.63 31.20
C SER A 294 4.88 1.07 30.84
N GLY A 295 4.99 2.00 29.91
CA GLY A 295 6.31 2.47 29.52
C GLY A 295 6.32 3.41 28.32
N TRP A 296 7.51 3.88 28.03
CA TRP A 296 7.78 4.69 26.84
C TRP A 296 7.95 3.81 25.62
N LYS A 297 7.31 4.22 24.52
CA LYS A 297 7.48 3.58 23.22
C LYS A 297 7.84 4.61 22.17
N ALA A 298 8.85 4.30 21.37
CA ALA A 298 9.22 5.04 20.18
C ALA A 298 9.01 4.17 18.94
N GLU A 299 8.47 4.74 17.86
CA GLU A 299 8.24 4.04 16.60
C GLU A 299 8.65 4.93 15.43
N VAL A 300 9.24 4.29 14.40
CA VAL A 300 9.48 4.88 13.08
C VAL A 300 8.91 3.92 12.06
N GLN A 301 8.10 4.42 11.15
CA GLN A 301 7.55 3.66 10.05
C GLN A 301 7.76 4.43 8.76
N LEU A 302 8.49 3.84 7.83
CA LEU A 302 8.78 4.38 6.50
C LEU A 302 8.34 3.35 5.47
N ASP A 303 7.65 3.79 4.42
CA ASP A 303 7.16 2.91 3.36
C ASP A 303 7.25 3.64 2.00
N GLN A 304 8.01 3.05 1.09
CA GLN A 304 8.20 3.49 -0.28
C GLN A 304 7.98 2.33 -1.27
N LEU A 305 7.28 1.27 -0.82
CA LEU A 305 6.88 0.19 -1.71
C LEU A 305 5.83 0.69 -2.71
N ASN A 306 5.98 0.33 -3.96
CA ASN A 306 5.09 0.78 -5.02
C ASN A 306 3.69 0.13 -4.99
N ARG A 307 3.50 -0.96 -4.24
CA ARG A 307 2.23 -1.67 -4.07
C ARG A 307 2.12 -2.27 -2.67
N LEU A 308 0.91 -2.34 -2.16
CA LEU A 308 0.60 -2.95 -0.86
C LEU A 308 0.81 -4.47 -0.91
N TYR A 309 0.33 -5.12 -1.98
CA TYR A 309 0.52 -6.54 -2.23
C TYR A 309 1.44 -6.71 -3.44
N PHE A 310 2.27 -7.74 -3.42
CA PHE A 310 3.22 -8.04 -4.50
C PHE A 310 4.05 -6.82 -4.94
N PRO A 311 4.74 -6.14 -4.02
CA PRO A 311 5.59 -5.02 -4.37
C PRO A 311 6.66 -5.46 -5.36
N SER A 312 6.91 -4.65 -6.38
CA SER A 312 7.90 -4.90 -7.41
C SER A 312 9.06 -3.91 -7.41
N ALA A 313 8.97 -2.86 -6.61
CA ALA A 313 10.01 -1.87 -6.40
C ALA A 313 9.81 -1.15 -5.07
N GLY A 314 10.91 -0.65 -4.51
CA GLY A 314 10.90 0.17 -3.31
C GLY A 314 11.30 -0.61 -2.05
N TRP A 315 11.14 0.04 -0.91
CA TRP A 315 11.49 -0.50 0.40
C TRP A 315 10.54 0.00 1.48
N ALA A 316 10.43 -0.76 2.55
CA ALA A 316 9.71 -0.36 3.74
C ALA A 316 10.50 -0.76 4.99
N THR A 317 10.39 0.04 6.04
CA THR A 317 11.00 -0.24 7.34
C THR A 317 10.07 0.20 8.46
N ARG A 318 9.94 -0.64 9.47
CA ARG A 318 9.33 -0.32 10.74
C ARG A 318 10.32 -0.65 11.84
N ALA A 319 10.61 0.32 12.69
CA ALA A 319 11.40 0.12 13.91
C ALA A 319 10.60 0.61 15.10
N ALA A 320 10.62 -0.14 16.20
CA ALA A 320 9.98 0.22 17.45
C ALA A 320 10.88 -0.16 18.62
N TYR A 321 10.84 0.67 19.66
CA TYR A 321 11.48 0.42 20.95
C TYR A 321 10.48 0.71 22.07
N PHE A 322 10.35 -0.21 23.00
CA PHE A 322 9.52 -0.10 24.19
C PHE A 322 10.38 -0.33 25.42
N ASP A 323 10.25 0.51 26.40
CA ASP A 323 10.93 0.43 27.69
C ASP A 323 9.89 0.27 28.80
N SER A 324 9.78 -0.96 29.31
CA SER A 324 8.82 -1.31 30.37
C SER A 324 9.28 -0.74 31.71
N GLN A 325 8.42 -0.04 32.40
CA GLN A 325 8.69 0.50 33.73
C GLN A 325 8.41 -0.51 34.86
N GLU A 326 7.53 -1.47 34.61
CA GLU A 326 7.06 -2.43 35.60
C GLU A 326 7.64 -3.82 35.36
N GLY A 327 7.82 -4.21 34.09
CA GLY A 327 8.28 -5.56 33.72
C GLY A 327 9.80 -5.75 33.78
N GLY A 328 10.58 -4.68 33.92
CA GLY A 328 12.04 -4.75 33.97
C GLY A 328 12.71 -5.26 32.69
N TYR A 329 12.08 -5.02 31.54
CA TYR A 329 12.62 -5.37 30.23
C TYR A 329 12.44 -4.23 29.23
N SER A 330 13.21 -4.26 28.17
CA SER A 330 12.94 -3.45 27.00
C SER A 330 12.70 -4.35 25.79
N ARG A 331 11.99 -3.84 24.78
CA ARG A 331 11.70 -4.57 23.55
C ARG A 331 12.10 -3.72 22.35
N ALA A 332 12.88 -4.30 21.46
CA ALA A 332 13.21 -3.72 20.17
C ALA A 332 12.63 -4.58 19.04
N ASP A 333 11.90 -3.95 18.14
CA ASP A 333 11.37 -4.57 16.93
C ASP A 333 11.92 -3.84 15.71
N VAL A 334 12.39 -4.57 14.72
CA VAL A 334 12.77 -4.05 13.39
C VAL A 334 12.20 -4.98 12.33
N ASP A 335 11.50 -4.43 11.37
CA ASP A 335 11.02 -5.14 10.19
C ASP A 335 11.36 -4.30 8.95
N ALA A 336 12.23 -4.79 8.11
CA ALA A 336 12.68 -4.11 6.91
C ALA A 336 12.46 -5.03 5.70
N SER A 337 11.95 -4.49 4.62
CA SER A 337 11.74 -5.21 3.37
C SER A 337 12.09 -4.33 2.18
N GLY A 338 12.48 -4.97 1.08
CA GLY A 338 12.75 -4.29 -0.19
C GLY A 338 12.42 -5.20 -1.36
N ALA A 339 11.99 -4.59 -2.45
CA ALA A 339 11.65 -5.28 -3.69
C ALA A 339 12.30 -4.58 -4.88
N PHE A 340 12.70 -5.36 -5.88
CA PHE A 340 13.15 -4.87 -7.17
C PHE A 340 12.82 -5.86 -8.28
N SER A 341 12.66 -5.37 -9.50
CA SER A 341 12.29 -6.17 -10.66
C SER A 341 13.46 -6.37 -11.61
N LEU A 342 13.63 -7.60 -12.07
CA LEU A 342 14.54 -8.01 -13.14
C LEU A 342 13.70 -8.60 -14.29
N GLY A 343 13.26 -7.75 -15.21
CA GLY A 343 12.32 -8.14 -16.27
C GLY A 343 10.98 -8.60 -15.68
N LYS A 344 10.61 -9.87 -15.90
CA LYS A 344 9.37 -10.47 -15.36
C LYS A 344 9.55 -11.10 -13.98
N THR A 345 10.75 -11.09 -13.43
CA THR A 345 11.07 -11.65 -12.12
C THR A 345 11.17 -10.53 -11.10
N VAL A 346 10.49 -10.69 -9.99
CA VAL A 346 10.57 -9.79 -8.83
C VAL A 346 11.35 -10.48 -7.72
N ILE A 347 12.33 -9.81 -7.17
CA ILE A 347 13.07 -10.28 -6.00
C ILE A 347 12.64 -9.42 -4.80
N THR A 348 12.29 -10.07 -3.69
CA THR A 348 11.92 -9.41 -2.44
C THR A 348 12.76 -9.98 -1.30
N GLY A 349 13.43 -9.10 -0.56
CA GLY A 349 14.13 -9.44 0.68
C GLY A 349 13.36 -8.90 1.89
N ARG A 350 13.35 -9.63 3.01
CA ARG A 350 12.81 -9.17 4.30
C ARG A 350 13.74 -9.57 5.43
N ARG A 351 13.93 -8.67 6.39
CA ARG A 351 14.65 -8.87 7.64
C ARG A 351 13.77 -8.47 8.80
N ARG A 352 13.63 -9.35 9.80
CA ARG A 352 12.95 -9.04 11.07
C ARG A 352 13.88 -9.30 12.23
N TYR A 353 13.81 -8.46 13.21
CA TYR A 353 14.41 -8.66 14.52
C TYR A 353 13.37 -8.30 15.59
N THR A 354 13.24 -9.12 16.58
CA THR A 354 12.51 -8.80 17.83
C THR A 354 13.31 -9.38 18.96
N GLY A 355 13.69 -8.55 19.91
CA GLY A 355 14.48 -9.01 21.06
C GLY A 355 14.47 -8.00 22.20
N SER A 356 15.12 -8.36 23.29
CA SER A 356 15.23 -7.53 24.48
C SER A 356 16.65 -6.98 24.62
N PRO A 357 16.88 -5.68 24.36
CA PRO A 357 18.16 -5.03 24.68
C PRO A 357 18.50 -5.02 26.15
N SER A 358 17.48 -5.02 27.03
CA SER A 358 17.63 -5.07 28.47
C SER A 358 16.58 -5.98 29.09
N GLY A 359 16.97 -6.84 29.99
CA GLY A 359 16.08 -7.83 30.61
C GLY A 359 15.74 -9.00 29.66
N ARG A 360 14.56 -9.56 29.80
CA ARG A 360 14.02 -10.65 28.98
C ARG A 360 12.58 -10.39 28.62
N LEU A 361 12.23 -10.64 27.36
CA LEU A 361 10.83 -10.59 26.96
C LEU A 361 10.03 -11.65 27.72
N PRO A 362 8.98 -11.27 28.43
CA PRO A 362 8.08 -12.22 29.06
C PRO A 362 7.28 -12.97 27.98
N PHE A 363 6.76 -14.15 28.31
CA PHE A 363 5.98 -14.99 27.38
C PHE A 363 4.79 -14.25 26.77
N TYR A 364 4.11 -13.38 27.53
CA TYR A 364 2.96 -12.63 27.06
C TYR A 364 3.31 -11.53 26.03
N ASP A 365 4.58 -11.12 25.98
CA ASP A 365 5.12 -10.13 25.03
C ASP A 365 6.26 -10.71 24.18
N ALA A 366 6.38 -12.06 24.14
CA ALA A 366 7.41 -12.74 23.38
C ALA A 366 7.22 -12.60 21.88
N ALA A 367 8.31 -12.70 21.15
CA ALA A 367 8.30 -12.73 19.71
C ALA A 367 7.85 -14.10 19.18
N SER A 368 7.15 -14.11 18.04
CA SER A 368 6.69 -15.34 17.41
C SER A 368 6.90 -15.35 15.90
N LEU A 369 7.14 -16.57 15.36
CA LEU A 369 7.20 -16.88 13.94
C LEU A 369 6.33 -18.11 13.63
N GLY A 370 6.09 -18.34 12.37
CA GLY A 370 5.28 -19.42 11.82
C GLY A 370 4.12 -18.88 10.99
N GLY A 371 3.66 -19.69 10.04
CA GLY A 371 2.64 -19.34 9.06
C GLY A 371 3.21 -18.97 7.70
N PHE A 372 2.34 -18.79 6.75
CA PHE A 372 2.68 -18.61 5.33
C PHE A 372 3.58 -17.38 5.09
N LEU A 373 4.71 -17.59 4.40
CA LEU A 373 5.78 -16.60 4.13
C LEU A 373 6.31 -15.90 5.40
N ASN A 374 6.29 -16.64 6.51
CA ASN A 374 6.81 -16.23 7.81
C ASN A 374 7.31 -17.47 8.58
N MET A 375 8.15 -18.27 7.98
CA MET A 375 8.52 -19.65 8.32
C MET A 375 7.37 -20.62 7.97
N THR A 376 7.10 -20.77 6.70
CA THR A 376 5.92 -21.47 6.16
C THR A 376 5.82 -22.93 6.61
N ALA A 377 6.95 -23.59 6.85
CA ALA A 377 6.97 -24.98 7.32
C ALA A 377 6.42 -25.16 8.75
N PHE A 378 6.27 -24.08 9.51
CA PHE A 378 5.80 -24.08 10.89
C PHE A 378 4.39 -23.49 11.01
N ALA A 379 3.60 -23.96 11.97
CA ALA A 379 2.28 -23.41 12.24
C ALA A 379 2.38 -21.95 12.70
N ARG A 380 1.32 -21.19 12.52
CA ARG A 380 1.25 -19.80 12.96
C ARG A 380 1.51 -19.70 14.48
N GLY A 381 2.57 -18.94 14.84
CA GLY A 381 2.99 -18.78 16.23
C GLY A 381 3.55 -20.03 16.89
N GLU A 382 4.02 -21.01 16.13
CA GLU A 382 4.65 -22.23 16.66
C GLU A 382 6.00 -21.94 17.31
N LEU A 383 6.77 -21.05 16.69
CA LEU A 383 8.10 -20.67 17.16
C LEU A 383 7.98 -19.40 18.02
N ILE A 384 8.14 -19.52 19.33
CA ILE A 384 8.05 -18.40 20.28
C ILE A 384 9.35 -18.33 21.10
N GLY A 385 9.92 -17.14 21.20
CA GLY A 385 11.14 -16.91 21.96
C GLY A 385 11.33 -15.46 22.41
N ASP A 386 12.36 -15.23 23.23
CA ASP A 386 12.68 -13.90 23.74
C ASP A 386 13.58 -13.07 22.81
N ASP A 387 14.14 -13.71 21.78
CA ASP A 387 14.95 -13.07 20.74
C ASP A 387 14.74 -13.81 19.41
N ILE A 388 14.30 -13.11 18.41
CA ILE A 388 14.08 -13.64 17.06
C ILE A 388 14.82 -12.78 16.04
N SER A 389 15.62 -13.44 15.22
CA SER A 389 16.30 -12.86 14.07
C SER A 389 15.89 -13.64 12.83
N TYR A 390 15.07 -13.09 11.97
CA TYR A 390 14.50 -13.72 10.78
C TYR A 390 14.97 -13.02 9.51
N ALA A 391 15.24 -13.78 8.46
CA ALA A 391 15.48 -13.27 7.12
C ALA A 391 14.77 -14.13 6.07
N SER A 392 14.31 -13.53 5.01
CA SER A 392 13.78 -14.23 3.84
C SER A 392 14.20 -13.57 2.53
N LEU A 393 14.33 -14.41 1.50
CA LEU A 393 14.53 -14.02 0.13
C LEU A 393 13.46 -14.70 -0.72
N ARG A 394 12.69 -13.92 -1.47
CA ARG A 394 11.65 -14.41 -2.36
C ARG A 394 11.98 -14.04 -3.80
N SER A 395 11.69 -14.96 -4.71
CA SER A 395 11.72 -14.74 -6.15
C SER A 395 10.33 -15.05 -6.71
N GLU A 396 9.72 -14.11 -7.40
CA GLU A 396 8.40 -14.27 -8.01
C GLU A 396 8.49 -13.98 -9.50
N GLN A 397 7.93 -14.87 -10.31
CA GLN A 397 7.85 -14.69 -11.76
C GLN A 397 6.40 -14.58 -12.21
N ILE A 398 6.07 -13.56 -12.98
CA ILE A 398 4.77 -13.42 -13.61
C ILE A 398 4.66 -14.45 -14.74
N ILE A 399 3.73 -15.41 -14.58
CA ILE A 399 3.51 -16.53 -15.53
C ILE A 399 2.22 -16.39 -16.33
N GLY A 400 1.33 -15.47 -15.98
CA GLY A 400 0.08 -15.25 -16.67
C GLY A 400 -0.81 -14.23 -15.99
N THR A 401 -2.06 -14.15 -16.43
CA THR A 401 -3.12 -13.33 -15.82
C THR A 401 -4.26 -14.22 -15.36
N PHE A 402 -4.97 -13.80 -14.31
CA PHE A 402 -6.08 -14.56 -13.78
C PHE A 402 -7.24 -14.61 -14.77
N PRO A 403 -7.83 -15.80 -15.07
CA PRO A 403 -8.96 -15.93 -15.97
C PRO A 403 -10.24 -15.29 -15.39
N LEU A 404 -11.31 -15.17 -16.19
CA LEU A 404 -12.66 -14.75 -15.78
C LEU A 404 -12.81 -13.26 -15.41
N GLY A 405 -12.00 -12.36 -15.96
CA GLY A 405 -12.16 -10.91 -15.72
C GLY A 405 -11.72 -10.44 -14.34
N LEU A 406 -11.22 -11.33 -13.49
CA LEU A 406 -10.50 -10.97 -12.27
C LEU A 406 -9.11 -10.47 -12.69
N ARG A 407 -8.94 -9.16 -12.79
CA ARG A 407 -7.67 -8.53 -13.21
C ARG A 407 -6.61 -8.78 -12.16
N GLY A 408 -5.55 -9.48 -12.49
CA GLY A 408 -4.39 -9.72 -11.63
C GLY A 408 -3.36 -10.62 -12.30
N ASP A 409 -2.09 -10.37 -12.01
CA ASP A 409 -1.00 -11.23 -12.47
C ASP A 409 -0.99 -12.52 -11.66
N VAL A 410 -0.88 -13.66 -12.34
CA VAL A 410 -0.56 -14.95 -11.68
C VAL A 410 0.94 -15.07 -11.60
N ARG A 411 1.45 -15.34 -10.41
CA ARG A 411 2.87 -15.44 -10.11
C ARG A 411 3.20 -16.82 -9.58
N LEU A 412 4.30 -17.35 -10.03
CA LEU A 412 4.99 -18.49 -9.41
C LEU A 412 6.09 -17.92 -8.52
N GLY A 413 6.06 -18.27 -7.24
CA GLY A 413 6.99 -17.77 -6.25
C GLY A 413 7.76 -18.89 -5.55
N PHE A 414 8.99 -18.56 -5.18
CA PHE A 414 9.86 -19.37 -4.32
C PHE A 414 10.38 -18.48 -3.20
N ALA A 415 10.36 -18.97 -1.97
CA ALA A 415 10.90 -18.30 -0.81
C ALA A 415 11.89 -19.21 -0.08
N LEU A 416 13.00 -18.62 0.34
CA LEU A 416 13.92 -19.22 1.30
C LEU A 416 13.86 -18.36 2.56
N GLU A 417 13.66 -19.01 3.69
CA GLU A 417 13.45 -18.36 4.96
C GLU A 417 14.42 -18.98 5.99
N GLY A 418 14.97 -18.15 6.85
CA GLY A 418 15.83 -18.59 7.94
C GLY A 418 15.57 -17.78 9.20
N ALA A 419 15.55 -18.44 10.34
CA ALA A 419 15.40 -17.80 11.63
C ALA A 419 16.39 -18.33 12.65
N HIS A 420 16.91 -17.43 13.46
CA HIS A 420 17.56 -17.76 14.73
C HIS A 420 16.64 -17.29 15.85
N ILE A 421 16.37 -18.20 16.81
CA ILE A 421 15.54 -17.88 17.97
C ILE A 421 16.44 -18.11 19.18
N GLY A 422 16.56 -17.10 20.00
CA GLY A 422 17.26 -17.16 21.26
C GLY A 422 16.60 -18.18 22.17
N ARG A 423 16.26 -17.85 23.39
CA ARG A 423 15.56 -18.81 24.26
C ARG A 423 14.15 -19.09 23.75
N MET A 424 13.92 -20.33 23.33
CA MET A 424 12.60 -20.79 22.91
C MET A 424 11.71 -21.04 24.12
N TYR A 425 10.47 -20.58 24.04
CA TYR A 425 9.40 -20.92 24.98
C TYR A 425 8.59 -22.13 24.54
N THR A 426 8.65 -22.46 23.24
CA THR A 426 8.00 -23.61 22.64
C THR A 426 9.01 -24.36 21.78
N GLU A 427 8.69 -25.59 21.35
CA GLU A 427 9.54 -26.43 20.49
C GLU A 427 10.94 -26.66 21.06
N THR A 428 11.00 -27.10 22.32
CA THR A 428 12.24 -27.29 23.09
C THR A 428 13.24 -28.30 22.47
N ASN A 429 12.82 -29.05 21.46
CA ASN A 429 13.73 -29.98 20.73
C ASN A 429 14.59 -29.24 19.69
N LEU A 430 14.18 -28.05 19.24
CA LEU A 430 14.99 -27.21 18.39
C LEU A 430 16.06 -26.55 19.26
N LYS A 431 17.34 -26.72 18.90
CA LYS A 431 18.43 -26.15 19.70
C LYS A 431 18.48 -24.64 19.52
N ASP A 432 18.57 -23.90 20.61
CA ASP A 432 18.64 -22.42 20.65
C ASP A 432 19.71 -21.80 19.73
N SER A 433 20.79 -22.51 19.43
CA SER A 433 21.89 -22.00 18.62
C SER A 433 21.81 -22.35 17.12
N LYS A 434 20.75 -23.03 16.67
CA LYS A 434 20.61 -23.41 15.27
C LYS A 434 19.82 -22.36 14.48
N ILE A 435 20.17 -22.25 13.19
CA ILE A 435 19.31 -21.58 12.22
C ILE A 435 18.23 -22.59 11.83
N ILE A 436 16.98 -22.18 12.03
CA ILE A 436 15.79 -22.89 11.59
C ILE A 436 15.51 -22.44 10.17
N ASP A 437 15.35 -23.38 9.25
CA ASP A 437 15.11 -23.10 7.83
C ASP A 437 13.64 -23.36 7.43
N SER A 438 13.22 -22.71 6.36
CA SER A 438 11.96 -23.01 5.66
C SER A 438 12.12 -22.65 4.18
N ALA A 439 11.70 -23.54 3.30
CA ALA A 439 11.65 -23.31 1.87
C ALA A 439 10.20 -23.43 1.39
N THR A 440 9.75 -22.50 0.56
CA THR A 440 8.36 -22.43 0.12
C THR A 440 8.28 -22.29 -1.39
N ALA A 441 7.41 -23.07 -2.02
CA ALA A 441 6.97 -22.86 -3.40
C ALA A 441 5.48 -22.50 -3.40
N TYR A 442 5.10 -21.50 -4.18
CA TYR A 442 3.72 -21.02 -4.14
C TYR A 442 3.26 -20.38 -5.45
N PHE A 443 1.96 -20.34 -5.64
CA PHE A 443 1.28 -19.49 -6.58
C PHE A 443 0.66 -18.30 -5.82
N GLY A 444 0.70 -17.13 -6.41
CA GLY A 444 0.09 -15.94 -5.86
C GLY A 444 -0.57 -15.11 -6.94
N SER A 445 -1.65 -14.41 -6.59
CA SER A 445 -2.31 -13.47 -7.48
C SER A 445 -2.97 -12.36 -6.67
N GLU A 446 -2.95 -11.16 -7.22
CA GLU A 446 -3.73 -10.03 -6.72
C GLU A 446 -5.11 -10.04 -7.38
N THR A 447 -6.16 -10.05 -6.58
CA THR A 447 -7.54 -10.00 -7.05
C THR A 447 -8.24 -8.74 -6.52
N PRO A 448 -9.40 -8.35 -7.08
CA PRO A 448 -10.18 -7.24 -6.54
C PRO A 448 -10.58 -7.39 -5.06
N PHE A 449 -10.55 -8.62 -4.54
CA PHE A 449 -10.88 -8.94 -3.14
C PHE A 449 -9.64 -9.02 -2.25
N GLY A 450 -8.43 -8.88 -2.80
CA GLY A 450 -7.16 -9.00 -2.10
C GLY A 450 -6.24 -10.07 -2.68
N PRO A 451 -5.08 -10.30 -2.05
CA PRO A 451 -4.11 -11.30 -2.49
C PRO A 451 -4.60 -12.71 -2.16
N ILE A 452 -4.40 -13.63 -3.10
CA ILE A 452 -4.64 -15.05 -2.92
C ILE A 452 -3.32 -15.78 -3.09
N TYR A 453 -3.02 -16.70 -2.19
CA TYR A 453 -1.84 -17.55 -2.24
C TYR A 453 -2.22 -19.01 -2.09
N PHE A 454 -1.48 -19.87 -2.78
CA PHE A 454 -1.53 -21.30 -2.62
C PHE A 454 -0.10 -21.84 -2.67
N GLY A 455 0.36 -22.46 -1.61
CA GLY A 455 1.77 -22.87 -1.52
C GLY A 455 2.01 -24.02 -0.57
N TYR A 456 3.23 -24.53 -0.62
CA TYR A 456 3.72 -25.59 0.23
C TYR A 456 5.09 -25.20 0.81
N GLY A 457 5.23 -25.35 2.12
CA GLY A 457 6.46 -25.11 2.87
C GLY A 457 7.09 -26.40 3.39
N TYR A 458 8.41 -26.47 3.37
CA TYR A 458 9.19 -27.56 3.89
C TYR A 458 10.37 -27.03 4.71
N SER A 459 10.72 -27.74 5.81
CA SER A 459 11.88 -27.45 6.65
C SER A 459 12.72 -28.71 6.81
N THR A 460 14.02 -28.51 6.95
CA THR A 460 14.98 -29.59 7.32
C THR A 460 15.31 -29.60 8.82
N SER A 461 14.81 -28.60 9.55
CA SER A 461 15.07 -28.37 10.98
C SER A 461 14.18 -29.21 11.87
#